data_8483e414725e0de420d9bf420157a72f
#
_entry.id   8483e414725e0de420d9bf420157a72f
#
_cell.length_a   1.000
_cell.length_b   1.000
_cell.length_c   1.000
_cell.angle_alpha   90.00
_cell.angle_beta   90.00
_cell.angle_gamma   90.00
#
_symmetry.space_group_name_H-M   'P 1'
#
loop_
_entity.id
_entity.type
_entity.pdbx_description
1 polymer ?
#
loop_
_entity_poly.entity_id
_entity_poly.type
_entity_poly.pdbx_seq_one_letter_code
_entity_poly.pdbx_strand_id
1 'polypeptide(L)'
;KKVAIVSLDTYRLGAMDQLRLYGEIMEVPVEVAGGKEELRQIIANHEDKDLILIDTTGRSHQDKDYSRQLKEVFDAVGGVETHLVLSVTAQEKLFTATYHQFSSMGVDRVLFTKLDEGLNFGSLFNFSVRNRLPISYFTSGQQVPEDLEVARPERVISLIFN
;
A
#
# COMPACT_ATOMS: atom_id res chain seq x y z
N LYS A 1 8.61 12.02 13.70
CA LYS A 1 9.12 10.65 13.49
C LYS A 1 10.19 10.68 12.42
N LYS A 2 11.22 9.89 12.59
CA LYS A 2 12.23 9.67 11.54
C LYS A 2 11.70 8.59 10.59
N VAL A 3 11.67 8.88 9.30
CA VAL A 3 11.10 7.99 8.27
C VAL A 3 12.16 7.70 7.22
N ALA A 4 12.11 6.52 6.61
CA ALA A 4 12.79 6.19 5.36
C ALA A 4 11.80 5.54 4.39
N ILE A 5 12.07 5.64 3.10
CA ILE A 5 11.27 5.00 2.05
C ILE A 5 12.17 4.03 1.28
N VAL A 6 11.70 2.82 1.05
CA VAL A 6 12.37 1.82 0.23
C VAL A 6 11.43 1.39 -0.88
N SER A 7 11.83 1.52 -2.13
CA SER A 7 11.04 1.02 -3.26
C SER A 7 11.56 -0.33 -3.75
N LEU A 8 10.65 -1.27 -3.96
CA LEU A 8 10.89 -2.54 -4.65
C LEU A 8 10.52 -2.44 -6.14
N ASP A 9 10.07 -1.27 -6.62
CA ASP A 9 9.73 -1.04 -8.02
C ASP A 9 10.95 -0.65 -8.84
N THR A 10 11.69 -1.64 -9.31
CA THR A 10 12.89 -1.44 -10.15
C THR A 10 12.56 -1.25 -11.65
N TYR A 11 11.30 -1.37 -12.05
CA TYR A 11 10.91 -1.36 -13.47
C TYR A 11 10.41 -0.01 -13.97
N ARG A 12 9.83 0.81 -13.09
CA ARG A 12 9.17 2.07 -13.46
C ARG A 12 10.07 3.28 -13.16
N LEU A 13 11.03 3.54 -14.04
CA LEU A 13 12.01 4.63 -13.85
C LEU A 13 11.38 5.99 -13.50
N GLY A 14 10.34 6.40 -14.22
CA GLY A 14 9.66 7.67 -13.93
C GLY A 14 8.97 7.73 -12.55
N ALA A 15 8.49 6.60 -12.01
CA ALA A 15 7.94 6.54 -10.66
C ALA A 15 9.04 6.70 -9.60
N MET A 16 10.22 6.16 -9.86
CA MET A 16 11.37 6.32 -8.97
C MET A 16 11.86 7.75 -8.90
N ASP A 17 11.94 8.45 -10.02
CA ASP A 17 12.35 9.86 -10.05
C ASP A 17 11.36 10.73 -9.29
N GLN A 18 10.05 10.45 -9.43
CA GLN A 18 9.01 11.13 -8.67
C GLN A 18 9.12 10.85 -7.16
N LEU A 19 9.35 9.59 -6.78
CA LEU A 19 9.50 9.21 -5.37
C LEU A 19 10.72 9.86 -4.73
N ARG A 20 11.84 9.94 -5.44
CA ARG A 20 13.06 10.64 -5.00
C ARG A 20 12.81 12.14 -4.82
N LEU A 21 12.11 12.77 -5.78
CA LEU A 21 11.75 14.18 -5.65
C LEU A 21 10.90 14.45 -4.40
N TYR A 22 9.91 13.59 -4.11
CA TYR A 22 9.15 13.69 -2.86
C TYR A 22 10.03 13.48 -1.62
N GLY A 23 10.96 12.52 -1.67
CA GLY A 23 11.91 12.29 -0.59
C GLY A 23 12.78 13.51 -0.31
N GLU A 24 13.29 14.17 -1.36
CA GLU A 24 14.04 15.42 -1.24
C GLU A 24 13.22 16.55 -0.62
N ILE A 25 11.98 16.76 -1.10
CA ILE A 25 11.09 17.81 -0.56
C ILE A 25 10.77 17.58 0.91
N MET A 26 10.58 16.32 1.32
CA MET A 26 10.22 15.93 2.69
C MET A 26 11.45 15.69 3.60
N GLU A 27 12.66 15.79 3.07
CA GLU A 27 13.91 15.43 3.75
C GLU A 27 13.90 13.97 4.28
N VAL A 28 13.31 13.06 3.50
CA VAL A 28 13.21 11.63 3.80
C VAL A 28 14.12 10.84 2.85
N PRO A 29 15.03 9.99 3.35
CA PRO A 29 15.86 9.15 2.48
C PRO A 29 15.00 8.16 1.70
N VAL A 30 15.31 8.02 0.40
CA VAL A 30 14.65 7.10 -0.52
C VAL A 30 15.70 6.17 -1.12
N GLU A 31 15.53 4.88 -0.92
CA GLU A 31 16.41 3.85 -1.44
C GLU A 31 15.65 2.84 -2.32
N VAL A 32 16.37 2.07 -3.10
CA VAL A 32 15.81 1.03 -3.98
C VAL A 32 16.41 -0.32 -3.59
N ALA A 33 15.57 -1.33 -3.46
CA ALA A 33 16.02 -2.70 -3.24
C ALA A 33 15.57 -3.61 -4.39
N GLY A 34 16.52 -4.24 -5.07
CA GLY A 34 16.24 -5.21 -6.14
C GLY A 34 15.87 -6.60 -5.64
N GLY A 35 15.89 -6.84 -4.32
CA GLY A 35 15.55 -8.12 -3.74
C GLY A 35 15.73 -8.16 -2.22
N LYS A 36 15.54 -9.36 -1.66
CA LYS A 36 15.48 -9.56 -0.20
C LYS A 36 16.78 -9.18 0.54
N GLU A 37 17.93 -9.45 -0.05
CA GLU A 37 19.22 -9.19 0.60
C GLU A 37 19.49 -7.69 0.68
N GLU A 38 19.22 -6.96 -0.40
CA GLU A 38 19.35 -5.50 -0.42
C GLU A 38 18.36 -4.85 0.53
N LEU A 39 17.10 -5.32 0.57
CA LEU A 39 16.10 -4.81 1.52
C LEU A 39 16.55 -5.00 2.97
N ARG A 40 17.09 -6.18 3.32
CA ARG A 40 17.64 -6.43 4.65
C ARG A 40 18.75 -5.46 5.02
N GLN A 41 19.69 -5.24 4.08
CA GLN A 41 20.80 -4.32 4.30
C GLN A 41 20.30 -2.88 4.51
N ILE A 42 19.37 -2.42 3.68
CA ILE A 42 18.78 -1.09 3.79
C ILE A 42 18.07 -0.93 5.13
N ILE A 43 17.26 -1.90 5.55
CA ILE A 43 16.57 -1.86 6.85
C ILE A 43 17.59 -1.80 8.00
N ALA A 44 18.66 -2.59 7.94
CA ALA A 44 19.72 -2.55 8.95
C ALA A 44 20.44 -1.19 8.99
N ASN A 45 20.65 -0.55 7.85
CA ASN A 45 21.25 0.79 7.77
C ASN A 45 20.34 1.89 8.35
N HIS A 46 19.04 1.60 8.48
CA HIS A 46 18.02 2.53 8.96
C HIS A 46 17.41 2.15 10.31
N GLU A 47 18.15 1.43 11.17
CA GLU A 47 17.71 1.08 12.53
C GLU A 47 17.38 2.29 13.43
N ASP A 48 17.89 3.48 13.06
CA ASP A 48 17.58 4.74 13.74
C ASP A 48 16.22 5.35 13.36
N LYS A 49 15.50 4.76 12.40
CA LYS A 49 14.20 5.25 11.92
C LYS A 49 13.04 4.69 12.73
N ASP A 50 12.05 5.53 12.98
CA ASP A 50 10.80 5.13 13.64
C ASP A 50 9.87 4.36 12.69
N LEU A 51 10.04 4.54 11.37
CA LEU A 51 9.20 3.94 10.33
C LEU A 51 9.96 3.81 9.01
N ILE A 52 9.88 2.64 8.40
CA ILE A 52 10.34 2.41 7.03
C ILE A 52 9.10 2.08 6.18
N LEU A 53 8.83 2.89 5.16
CA LEU A 53 7.77 2.64 4.19
C LEU A 53 8.34 1.85 3.01
N ILE A 54 7.73 0.71 2.69
CA ILE A 54 8.15 -0.13 1.56
C ILE A 54 7.12 0.01 0.44
N ASP A 55 7.53 0.65 -0.66
CA ASP A 55 6.74 0.77 -1.87
C ASP A 55 6.95 -0.44 -2.78
N THR A 56 5.87 -0.99 -3.31
CA THR A 56 5.90 -2.17 -4.18
C THR A 56 5.32 -1.87 -5.56
N THR A 57 5.79 -2.58 -6.58
CA THR A 57 5.23 -2.46 -7.93
C THR A 57 3.76 -2.88 -7.95
N GLY A 58 2.90 -2.02 -8.50
CA GLY A 58 1.53 -2.40 -8.83
C GLY A 58 1.51 -3.48 -9.92
N ARG A 59 1.08 -4.69 -9.58
CA ARG A 59 0.98 -5.83 -10.50
C ARG A 59 -0.45 -6.33 -10.63
N SER A 60 -0.73 -6.96 -11.78
CA SER A 60 -2.02 -7.61 -11.99
C SER A 60 -2.25 -8.73 -10.96
N HIS A 61 -3.51 -8.87 -10.51
CA HIS A 61 -3.94 -9.98 -9.67
C HIS A 61 -3.73 -11.38 -10.30
N GLN A 62 -3.31 -11.46 -11.57
CA GLN A 62 -2.99 -12.71 -12.27
C GLN A 62 -1.52 -13.12 -12.14
N ASP A 63 -0.64 -12.25 -11.65
CA ASP A 63 0.79 -12.51 -11.49
C ASP A 63 1.09 -13.25 -10.18
N LYS A 64 0.88 -14.57 -10.18
CA LYS A 64 1.10 -15.42 -8.99
C LYS A 64 2.57 -15.54 -8.58
N ASP A 65 3.48 -15.42 -9.53
CA ASP A 65 4.91 -15.49 -9.24
C ASP A 65 5.38 -14.27 -8.47
N TYR A 66 4.85 -13.10 -8.81
CA TYR A 66 5.15 -11.86 -8.11
C TYR A 66 4.72 -11.91 -6.63
N SER A 67 3.51 -12.37 -6.32
CA SER A 67 3.06 -12.44 -4.93
C SER A 67 3.90 -13.41 -4.08
N ARG A 68 4.38 -14.51 -4.68
CA ARG A 68 5.29 -15.44 -4.01
C ARG A 68 6.66 -14.81 -3.75
N GLN A 69 7.24 -14.14 -4.76
CA GLN A 69 8.51 -13.44 -4.61
C GLN A 69 8.44 -12.34 -3.54
N LEU A 70 7.36 -11.57 -3.54
CA LEU A 70 7.16 -10.51 -2.56
C LEU A 70 7.01 -11.07 -1.14
N LYS A 71 6.30 -12.19 -0.99
CA LYS A 71 6.24 -12.91 0.29
C LYS A 71 7.63 -13.33 0.78
N GLU A 72 8.46 -13.91 -0.08
CA GLU A 72 9.82 -14.30 0.29
C GLU A 72 10.67 -13.10 0.74
N VAL A 73 10.47 -11.94 0.13
CA VAL A 73 11.14 -10.69 0.50
C VAL A 73 10.68 -10.22 1.88
N PHE A 74 9.38 -10.23 2.16
CA PHE A 74 8.84 -9.78 3.45
C PHE A 74 9.13 -10.75 4.59
N ASP A 75 9.03 -12.06 4.34
CA ASP A 75 9.42 -13.09 5.32
C ASP A 75 10.90 -12.94 5.74
N ALA A 76 11.75 -12.48 4.83
CA ALA A 76 13.17 -12.31 5.09
C ALA A 76 13.49 -11.17 6.06
N VAL A 77 12.66 -10.13 6.13
CA VAL A 77 12.88 -8.97 7.01
C VAL A 77 12.02 -9.05 8.28
N GLY A 78 10.86 -9.69 8.23
CA GLY A 78 9.92 -9.82 9.34
C GLY A 78 9.30 -8.50 9.80
N GLY A 79 8.21 -8.59 10.58
CA GLY A 79 7.60 -7.41 11.21
C GLY A 79 6.99 -6.39 10.26
N VAL A 80 6.69 -6.77 9.00
CA VAL A 80 6.09 -5.89 8.00
C VAL A 80 4.58 -5.84 8.19
N GLU A 81 4.01 -4.65 8.38
CA GLU A 81 2.56 -4.41 8.28
C GLU A 81 2.21 -4.15 6.82
N THR A 82 1.35 -5.00 6.24
CA THR A 82 1.02 -4.97 4.81
C THR A 82 -0.34 -4.32 4.57
N HIS A 83 -0.35 -3.25 3.76
CA HIS A 83 -1.57 -2.56 3.32
C HIS A 83 -1.88 -2.90 1.87
N LEU A 84 -3.03 -3.54 1.63
CA LEU A 84 -3.53 -3.80 0.29
C LEU A 84 -4.18 -2.53 -0.28
N VAL A 85 -3.66 -2.01 -1.38
CA VAL A 85 -4.18 -0.79 -2.04
C VAL A 85 -5.16 -1.17 -3.14
N LEU A 86 -6.41 -0.72 -3.01
CA LEU A 86 -7.50 -0.99 -3.94
C LEU A 86 -8.15 0.33 -4.41
N SER A 87 -8.45 0.43 -5.72
CA SER A 87 -9.22 1.56 -6.24
C SER A 87 -10.71 1.32 -6.11
N VAL A 88 -11.47 2.29 -5.57
CA VAL A 88 -12.94 2.19 -5.45
C VAL A 88 -13.66 2.05 -6.79
N THR A 89 -13.01 2.47 -7.89
CA THR A 89 -13.56 2.33 -9.25
C THR A 89 -13.52 0.90 -9.77
N ALA A 90 -12.82 0.01 -9.07
CA ALA A 90 -12.76 -1.39 -9.44
C ALA A 90 -14.01 -2.16 -8.99
N GLN A 91 -14.37 -3.20 -9.70
CA GLN A 91 -15.48 -4.07 -9.31
C GLN A 91 -15.16 -4.85 -8.02
N GLU A 92 -16.16 -5.11 -7.17
CA GLU A 92 -16.00 -5.88 -5.91
C GLU A 92 -15.36 -7.26 -6.13
N LYS A 93 -15.65 -7.90 -7.26
CA LYS A 93 -15.00 -9.17 -7.65
C LYS A 93 -13.48 -9.04 -7.79
N LEU A 94 -13.02 -7.88 -8.26
CA LEU A 94 -11.58 -7.61 -8.38
C LEU A 94 -10.93 -7.42 -7.00
N PHE A 95 -11.61 -6.78 -6.05
CA PHE A 95 -11.13 -6.69 -4.67
C PHE A 95 -10.86 -8.07 -4.09
N THR A 96 -11.84 -8.98 -4.22
CA THR A 96 -11.73 -10.35 -3.73
C THR A 96 -10.60 -11.12 -4.44
N ALA A 97 -10.51 -11.02 -5.76
CA ALA A 97 -9.46 -11.68 -6.53
C ALA A 97 -8.05 -11.17 -6.14
N THR A 98 -7.90 -9.85 -6.00
CA THR A 98 -6.63 -9.23 -5.59
C THR A 98 -6.26 -9.64 -4.15
N TYR A 99 -7.22 -9.62 -3.23
CA TYR A 99 -6.98 -10.07 -1.85
C TYR A 99 -6.51 -11.53 -1.81
N HIS A 100 -7.20 -12.44 -2.50
CA HIS A 100 -6.80 -13.86 -2.55
C HIS A 100 -5.40 -14.05 -3.12
N GLN A 101 -5.03 -13.25 -4.10
CA GLN A 101 -3.68 -13.26 -4.69
C GLN A 101 -2.61 -12.95 -3.63
N PHE A 102 -2.84 -11.93 -2.80
CA PHE A 102 -1.86 -11.43 -1.84
C PHE A 102 -2.06 -11.94 -0.41
N SER A 103 -3.15 -12.68 -0.13
CA SER A 103 -3.48 -13.14 1.23
C SER A 103 -2.40 -14.01 1.88
N SER A 104 -1.64 -14.76 1.07
CA SER A 104 -0.52 -15.59 1.57
C SER A 104 0.65 -14.79 2.14
N MET A 105 0.70 -13.49 1.87
CA MET A 105 1.71 -12.57 2.41
C MET A 105 1.36 -12.05 3.81
N GLY A 106 0.11 -12.27 4.28
CA GLY A 106 -0.38 -11.66 5.51
C GLY A 106 -0.78 -10.22 5.29
N VAL A 107 -1.93 -9.98 4.61
CA VAL A 107 -2.49 -8.63 4.47
C VAL A 107 -3.12 -8.21 5.80
N ASP A 108 -2.64 -7.12 6.38
CA ASP A 108 -3.10 -6.61 7.68
C ASP A 108 -4.21 -5.58 7.55
N ARG A 109 -4.16 -4.75 6.50
CA ARG A 109 -5.09 -3.64 6.28
C ARG A 109 -5.41 -3.47 4.81
N VAL A 110 -6.47 -2.71 4.54
CA VAL A 110 -6.80 -2.25 3.18
C VAL A 110 -6.82 -0.72 3.14
N LEU A 111 -6.31 -0.16 2.05
CA LEU A 111 -6.37 1.26 1.72
C LEU A 111 -7.16 1.42 0.43
N PHE A 112 -8.16 2.32 0.43
CA PHE A 112 -8.95 2.58 -0.76
C PHE A 112 -8.59 3.93 -1.38
N THR A 113 -8.32 3.90 -2.69
CA THR A 113 -7.98 5.10 -3.47
C THR A 113 -9.12 5.52 -4.38
N LYS A 114 -9.05 6.77 -4.84
CA LYS A 114 -9.96 7.35 -5.84
C LYS A 114 -11.41 7.47 -5.35
N LEU A 115 -11.61 7.88 -4.10
CA LEU A 115 -12.95 8.09 -3.57
C LEU A 115 -13.75 9.12 -4.38
N ASP A 116 -13.06 10.12 -4.94
CA ASP A 116 -13.61 11.15 -5.81
C ASP A 116 -14.23 10.61 -7.12
N GLU A 117 -13.76 9.45 -7.57
CA GLU A 117 -14.29 8.78 -8.77
C GLU A 117 -15.37 7.73 -8.42
N GLY A 118 -15.63 7.46 -7.14
CA GLY A 118 -16.54 6.41 -6.68
C GLY A 118 -18.01 6.84 -6.70
N LEU A 119 -18.90 5.93 -7.13
CA LEU A 119 -20.35 6.15 -7.11
C LEU A 119 -21.07 5.36 -6.01
N ASN A 120 -20.48 4.29 -5.52
CA ASN A 120 -21.08 3.41 -4.51
C ASN A 120 -20.00 2.82 -3.61
N PHE A 121 -20.13 3.06 -2.31
CA PHE A 121 -19.12 2.70 -1.31
C PHE A 121 -19.52 1.48 -0.45
N GLY A 122 -20.69 0.92 -0.63
CA GLY A 122 -21.14 -0.28 0.10
C GLY A 122 -20.22 -1.48 -0.11
N SER A 123 -19.60 -1.59 -1.29
CA SER A 123 -18.62 -2.65 -1.61
C SER A 123 -17.36 -2.59 -0.74
N LEU A 124 -16.90 -1.42 -0.34
CA LEU A 124 -15.73 -1.23 0.53
C LEU A 124 -15.98 -1.84 1.91
N PHE A 125 -17.13 -1.50 2.48
CA PHE A 125 -17.56 -2.02 3.79
C PHE A 125 -17.75 -3.53 3.74
N ASN A 126 -18.48 -4.03 2.73
CA ASN A 126 -18.70 -5.47 2.55
C ASN A 126 -17.38 -6.23 2.44
N PHE A 127 -16.44 -5.73 1.67
CA PHE A 127 -15.11 -6.33 1.49
C PHE A 127 -14.34 -6.37 2.81
N SER A 128 -14.27 -5.24 3.52
CA SER A 128 -13.58 -5.12 4.81
C SER A 128 -14.15 -6.10 5.85
N VAL A 129 -15.48 -6.15 6.01
CA VAL A 129 -16.15 -7.02 6.97
C VAL A 129 -15.98 -8.50 6.63
N ARG A 130 -16.19 -8.88 5.37
CA ARG A 130 -16.05 -10.29 4.92
C ARG A 130 -14.67 -10.84 5.14
N ASN A 131 -13.64 -10.03 4.90
CA ASN A 131 -12.25 -10.45 5.01
C ASN A 131 -11.62 -10.11 6.37
N ARG A 132 -12.37 -9.46 7.28
CA ARG A 132 -11.89 -8.98 8.59
C ARG A 132 -10.65 -8.09 8.48
N LEU A 133 -10.60 -7.26 7.43
CA LEU A 133 -9.52 -6.33 7.17
C LEU A 133 -9.92 -4.92 7.59
N PRO A 134 -9.21 -4.31 8.57
CA PRO A 134 -9.41 -2.90 8.88
C PRO A 134 -9.06 -2.02 7.69
N ILE A 135 -9.86 -0.97 7.46
CA ILE A 135 -9.52 0.05 6.47
C ILE A 135 -8.56 1.03 7.15
N SER A 136 -7.41 1.31 6.52
CA SER A 136 -6.39 2.21 7.08
C SER A 136 -6.59 3.65 6.66
N TYR A 137 -6.65 3.88 5.35
CA TYR A 137 -6.71 5.22 4.76
C TYR A 137 -7.64 5.24 3.55
N PHE A 138 -8.08 6.46 3.21
CA PHE A 138 -8.72 6.80 1.94
C PHE A 138 -7.91 7.85 1.20
N THR A 139 -7.92 7.82 -0.14
CA THR A 139 -7.48 8.95 -0.95
C THR A 139 -8.58 9.40 -1.90
N SER A 140 -8.73 10.73 -2.07
CA SER A 140 -9.82 11.36 -2.82
C SER A 140 -9.33 12.34 -3.89
N GLY A 141 -8.06 12.24 -4.31
CA GLY A 141 -7.51 13.12 -5.34
C GLY A 141 -6.00 12.99 -5.45
N GLN A 142 -5.33 14.03 -5.96
CA GLN A 142 -3.90 14.03 -6.29
C GLN A 142 -3.07 14.98 -5.42
N GLN A 143 -3.70 15.75 -4.53
CA GLN A 143 -2.99 16.67 -3.66
C GLN A 143 -2.52 15.97 -2.39
N VAL A 144 -1.24 16.10 -2.08
CA VAL A 144 -0.63 15.48 -0.90
C VAL A 144 -0.16 16.59 0.05
N PRO A 145 -0.59 16.60 1.31
CA PRO A 145 -1.35 15.53 2.02
C PRO A 145 -2.87 15.70 2.03
N GLU A 146 -3.44 16.69 1.38
CA GLU A 146 -4.83 17.16 1.52
C GLU A 146 -5.85 16.05 1.15
N ASP A 147 -5.55 15.27 0.14
CA ASP A 147 -6.41 14.21 -0.39
C ASP A 147 -6.16 12.83 0.26
N LEU A 148 -5.41 12.78 1.36
CA LEU A 148 -5.18 11.57 2.17
C LEU A 148 -5.88 11.71 3.52
N GLU A 149 -6.80 10.80 3.83
CA GLU A 149 -7.51 10.79 5.12
C GLU A 149 -7.42 9.43 5.82
N VAL A 150 -7.37 9.45 7.16
CA VAL A 150 -7.47 8.23 7.98
C VAL A 150 -8.90 7.70 7.91
N ALA A 151 -9.05 6.40 7.66
CA ALA A 151 -10.36 5.76 7.61
C ALA A 151 -10.98 5.63 9.01
N ARG A 152 -11.75 6.63 9.42
CA ARG A 152 -12.50 6.61 10.68
C ARG A 152 -13.87 5.97 10.47
N PRO A 153 -14.45 5.28 11.48
CA PRO A 153 -15.77 4.67 11.37
C PRO A 153 -16.86 5.63 10.90
N GLU A 154 -16.85 6.86 11.39
CA GLU A 154 -17.81 7.91 11.03
C GLU A 154 -17.72 8.26 9.54
N ARG A 155 -16.49 8.26 9.01
CA ARG A 155 -16.24 8.52 7.58
C ARG A 155 -16.79 7.39 6.71
N VAL A 156 -16.58 6.13 7.12
CA VAL A 156 -17.13 4.96 6.42
C VAL A 156 -18.65 5.01 6.39
N ILE A 157 -19.28 5.32 7.52
CA ILE A 157 -20.74 5.46 7.62
C ILE A 157 -21.22 6.59 6.68
N SER A 158 -20.59 7.74 6.70
CA SER A 158 -20.93 8.87 5.83
C SER A 158 -20.84 8.52 4.34
N LEU A 159 -19.86 7.72 3.94
CA LEU A 159 -19.70 7.27 2.54
C LEU A 159 -20.81 6.29 2.09
N ILE A 160 -21.39 5.53 3.01
CA ILE A 160 -22.40 4.51 2.69
C ILE A 160 -23.82 5.10 2.66
N PHE A 161 -24.09 6.09 3.52
CA PHE A 161 -25.46 6.56 3.76
C PHE A 161 -25.73 7.99 3.24
N ASN A 162 -24.77 8.65 2.62
CA ASN A 162 -24.92 9.90 1.88
C ASN A 162 -24.87 9.63 0.37
#